data_b5cbde0a45b278cb8dc0070754ffc7c0
#
_entry.id   b5cbde0a45b278cb8dc0070754ffc7c0
#
_cell.length_a   1.000
_cell.length_b   1.000
_cell.length_c   1.000
_cell.angle_alpha   90.00
_cell.angle_beta   90.00
_cell.angle_gamma   90.00
#
_symmetry.space_group_name_H-M   'P 1'
#
loop_
_entity.id
_entity.type
_entity.pdbx_description
1 polymer ?
#
loop_
_entity_poly.entity_id
_entity_poly.type
_entity_poly.pdbx_seq_one_letter_code
_entity_poly.pdbx_strand_id
1 'polypeptide(L)'
;NIDELFQKLLGSTKTYKMNYEDRLITTLPHSAYLRISEGCNNRCSYCAIPLIRGPFTSRPFESLISEAKYLAKCGVKEITLIGQDTTRYGTDLKEGKYLEDLLHEISNIPGVSLVRVLYLYPDEITDEVINEIKNNPKVAKYFDIPIQHASNKILKAMNRRGSKEFIVDLIAKIRKQIPDVTIRTTLIVGFPTENNQDFKELVDFVEEIKFNRLGVFTYSDEEDTKGYLMEPKVSETTMKKRLNVIMLIQNGISNKLNHEYIGKTYSAIIDSYDSQANKYIVRNEAYAPDDVDGFIYATNDSGLKVNIGDIVKIKITDANSYDLFAKIIKD
;
A
#
# COMPACT_ATOMS: atom_id res chain seq x y z
N ASN A 1 -29.39 7.44 -3.26
CA ASN A 1 -28.52 8.59 -3.51
C ASN A 1 -28.48 9.47 -2.26
N ILE A 2 -27.27 9.75 -1.74
CA ILE A 2 -27.06 10.56 -0.52
C ILE A 2 -27.68 11.96 -0.68
N ASP A 3 -27.62 12.55 -1.87
CA ASP A 3 -28.19 13.87 -2.16
C ASP A 3 -29.72 13.86 -2.04
N GLU A 4 -30.39 12.81 -2.49
CA GLU A 4 -31.85 12.65 -2.32
C GLU A 4 -32.23 12.49 -0.86
N LEU A 5 -31.40 11.81 -0.06
CA LEU A 5 -31.62 11.67 1.37
C LEU A 5 -31.45 13.01 2.09
N PHE A 6 -30.43 13.77 1.76
CA PHE A 6 -30.21 15.12 2.29
C PHE A 6 -31.29 16.11 1.86
N GLN A 7 -31.75 16.04 0.61
CA GLN A 7 -32.89 16.84 0.14
C GLN A 7 -34.16 16.55 0.93
N LYS A 8 -34.46 15.26 1.20
CA LYS A 8 -35.60 14.85 2.01
C LYS A 8 -35.50 15.25 3.48
N LEU A 9 -34.31 15.16 4.07
CA LEU A 9 -34.10 15.44 5.50
C LEU A 9 -33.99 16.93 5.81
N LEU A 10 -33.37 17.72 4.92
CA LEU A 10 -33.05 19.12 5.16
C LEU A 10 -33.98 20.09 4.40
N GLY A 11 -34.92 19.58 3.59
CA GLY A 11 -35.81 20.41 2.78
C GLY A 11 -35.12 21.31 1.77
N SER A 12 -33.84 21.01 1.43
CA SER A 12 -33.01 21.85 0.57
C SER A 12 -33.06 21.35 -0.87
N THR A 13 -33.35 22.25 -1.80
CA THR A 13 -33.30 22.00 -3.25
C THR A 13 -31.90 22.23 -3.83
N LYS A 14 -30.88 22.54 -3.00
CA LYS A 14 -29.52 22.75 -3.45
C LYS A 14 -28.83 21.39 -3.66
N THR A 15 -28.49 21.08 -4.89
CA THR A 15 -27.54 20.01 -5.24
C THR A 15 -26.14 20.46 -4.80
N TYR A 16 -25.60 19.84 -3.78
CA TYR A 16 -24.21 20.03 -3.41
C TYR A 16 -23.35 19.18 -4.34
N LYS A 17 -22.64 19.81 -5.28
CA LYS A 17 -21.51 19.14 -5.93
C LYS A 17 -20.44 18.93 -4.86
N MET A 18 -20.04 17.68 -4.61
CA MET A 18 -18.89 17.40 -3.78
C MET A 18 -17.67 18.16 -4.35
N ASN A 19 -17.18 19.13 -3.59
CA ASN A 19 -15.92 19.80 -3.89
C ASN A 19 -14.83 19.08 -3.08
N TYR A 20 -13.93 18.40 -3.75
CA TYR A 20 -12.83 17.68 -3.10
C TYR A 20 -11.82 18.60 -2.42
N GLU A 21 -11.83 19.89 -2.76
CA GLU A 21 -11.01 20.93 -2.11
C GLU A 21 -11.53 21.32 -0.71
N ASP A 22 -12.79 21.02 -0.40
CA ASP A 22 -13.39 21.31 0.92
C ASP A 22 -13.24 20.14 1.91
N ARG A 23 -12.41 19.14 1.60
CA ARG A 23 -12.21 18.00 2.50
C ARG A 23 -11.44 18.38 3.76
N LEU A 24 -11.85 17.82 4.89
CA LEU A 24 -11.09 17.88 6.12
C LEU A 24 -9.93 16.85 6.06
N ILE A 25 -8.70 17.31 6.31
CA ILE A 25 -7.53 16.44 6.43
C ILE A 25 -7.53 15.85 7.85
N THR A 26 -7.74 14.54 7.97
CA THR A 26 -7.78 13.81 9.26
C THR A 26 -6.53 13.00 9.53
N THR A 27 -5.60 12.95 8.58
CA THR A 27 -4.27 12.33 8.70
C THR A 27 -3.28 13.31 9.34
N LEU A 28 -2.02 12.90 9.45
CA LEU A 28 -0.93 13.80 9.84
C LEU A 28 -0.87 15.02 8.90
N PRO A 29 -0.59 16.24 9.38
CA PRO A 29 -0.67 17.46 8.56
C PRO A 29 0.19 17.42 7.29
N HIS A 30 1.25 16.63 7.30
CA HIS A 30 2.22 16.51 6.21
C HIS A 30 1.99 15.28 5.30
N SER A 31 0.99 14.44 5.59
CA SER A 31 0.68 13.23 4.82
C SER A 31 -0.82 13.11 4.54
N ALA A 32 -1.21 12.78 3.31
CA ALA A 32 -2.61 12.61 2.96
C ALA A 32 -2.82 11.48 1.94
N TYR A 33 -3.96 10.82 2.05
CA TYR A 33 -4.44 9.88 1.04
C TYR A 33 -5.21 10.61 -0.05
N LEU A 34 -4.93 10.28 -1.30
CA LEU A 34 -5.68 10.72 -2.47
C LEU A 34 -6.36 9.51 -3.11
N ARG A 35 -7.68 9.43 -2.98
CA ARG A 35 -8.46 8.36 -3.61
C ARG A 35 -8.62 8.65 -5.09
N ILE A 36 -8.03 7.79 -5.94
CA ILE A 36 -7.98 7.98 -7.39
C ILE A 36 -9.11 7.26 -8.15
N SER A 37 -9.71 6.26 -7.52
CA SER A 37 -10.80 5.47 -8.11
C SER A 37 -11.73 4.92 -7.04
N GLU A 38 -12.89 4.42 -7.44
CA GLU A 38 -13.88 3.76 -6.59
C GLU A 38 -14.35 2.48 -7.26
N GLY A 39 -14.70 1.45 -6.46
CA GLY A 39 -15.20 0.17 -6.95
C GLY A 39 -14.11 -0.73 -7.54
N CYS A 40 -14.49 -1.94 -7.97
CA CYS A 40 -13.55 -2.92 -8.51
C CYS A 40 -14.25 -3.92 -9.44
N ASN A 41 -13.61 -4.22 -10.58
CA ASN A 41 -14.12 -5.18 -11.57
C ASN A 41 -13.43 -6.56 -11.49
N ASN A 42 -12.50 -6.80 -10.56
CA ASN A 42 -11.74 -8.05 -10.50
C ASN A 42 -12.57 -9.26 -10.05
N ARG A 43 -13.67 -9.02 -9.29
CA ARG A 43 -14.59 -10.06 -8.84
C ARG A 43 -13.90 -11.25 -8.17
N CYS A 44 -12.90 -10.98 -7.34
CA CYS A 44 -12.24 -12.01 -6.54
C CYS A 44 -13.27 -12.75 -5.68
N SER A 45 -13.18 -14.08 -5.61
CA SER A 45 -14.21 -14.94 -5.01
C SER A 45 -14.45 -14.70 -3.52
N TYR A 46 -13.49 -14.11 -2.81
CA TYR A 46 -13.54 -13.78 -1.38
C TYR A 46 -13.99 -12.34 -1.09
N CYS A 47 -14.23 -11.52 -2.11
CA CYS A 47 -14.31 -10.07 -1.94
C CYS A 47 -15.71 -9.53 -2.21
N ALA A 48 -16.28 -8.83 -1.22
CA ALA A 48 -17.57 -8.16 -1.32
C ALA A 48 -17.49 -6.73 -1.92
N ILE A 49 -16.32 -6.21 -2.21
CA ILE A 49 -16.15 -4.83 -2.73
C ILE A 49 -17.00 -4.54 -3.95
N PRO A 50 -17.08 -5.40 -4.99
CA PRO A 50 -17.97 -5.12 -6.13
C PRO A 50 -19.44 -4.96 -5.75
N LEU A 51 -19.89 -5.60 -4.67
CA LEU A 51 -21.28 -5.51 -4.16
C LEU A 51 -21.48 -4.21 -3.36
N ILE A 52 -20.46 -3.79 -2.59
CA ILE A 52 -20.52 -2.65 -1.67
C ILE A 52 -20.24 -1.33 -2.41
N ARG A 53 -19.20 -1.31 -3.27
CA ARG A 53 -18.67 -0.11 -3.94
C ARG A 53 -19.04 -0.01 -5.42
N GLY A 54 -19.63 -1.08 -5.99
CA GLY A 54 -20.00 -1.12 -7.39
C GLY A 54 -18.83 -1.33 -8.37
N PRO A 55 -19.06 -1.06 -9.66
CA PRO A 55 -18.05 -1.20 -10.69
C PRO A 55 -16.93 -0.19 -10.53
N PHE A 56 -15.75 -0.55 -11.06
CA PHE A 56 -14.60 0.34 -11.08
C PHE A 56 -14.90 1.63 -11.85
N THR A 57 -14.52 2.77 -11.24
CA THR A 57 -14.67 4.10 -11.84
C THR A 57 -13.50 4.97 -11.41
N SER A 58 -12.73 5.44 -12.38
CA SER A 58 -11.65 6.41 -12.15
C SER A 58 -12.20 7.81 -11.88
N ARG A 59 -11.56 8.55 -11.04
CA ARG A 59 -11.81 9.99 -10.92
C ARG A 59 -11.15 10.73 -12.10
N PRO A 60 -11.77 11.83 -12.60
CA PRO A 60 -11.19 12.65 -13.66
C PRO A 60 -9.78 13.14 -13.29
N PHE A 61 -8.85 13.10 -14.23
CA PHE A 61 -7.45 13.43 -14.03
C PHE A 61 -7.26 14.84 -13.43
N GLU A 62 -7.86 15.86 -14.05
CA GLU A 62 -7.76 17.25 -13.60
C GLU A 62 -8.32 17.48 -12.19
N SER A 63 -9.35 16.72 -11.81
CA SER A 63 -9.91 16.79 -10.46
C SER A 63 -8.90 16.28 -9.41
N LEU A 64 -8.12 15.24 -9.74
CA LEU A 64 -7.09 14.72 -8.86
C LEU A 64 -5.91 15.67 -8.75
N ILE A 65 -5.49 16.27 -9.85
CA ILE A 65 -4.41 17.27 -9.85
C ILE A 65 -4.82 18.53 -9.06
N SER A 66 -6.08 18.98 -9.19
CA SER A 66 -6.61 20.10 -8.39
C SER A 66 -6.58 19.79 -6.89
N GLU A 67 -7.07 18.60 -6.49
CA GLU A 67 -7.04 18.18 -5.08
C GLU A 67 -5.60 18.02 -4.57
N ALA A 68 -4.68 17.44 -5.36
CA ALA A 68 -3.29 17.31 -4.98
C ALA A 68 -2.61 18.68 -4.77
N LYS A 69 -2.89 19.67 -5.64
CA LYS A 69 -2.43 21.05 -5.45
C LYS A 69 -2.98 21.68 -4.18
N TYR A 70 -4.26 21.44 -3.89
CA TYR A 70 -4.88 21.91 -2.64
C TYR A 70 -4.20 21.28 -1.42
N LEU A 71 -3.97 19.97 -1.41
CA LEU A 71 -3.27 19.28 -0.33
C LEU A 71 -1.85 19.86 -0.12
N ALA A 72 -1.10 20.04 -1.19
CA ALA A 72 0.24 20.65 -1.12
C ALA A 72 0.20 22.07 -0.54
N LYS A 73 -0.80 22.89 -0.93
CA LYS A 73 -1.04 24.24 -0.39
C LYS A 73 -1.36 24.19 1.12
N CYS A 74 -2.02 23.14 1.61
CA CYS A 74 -2.28 22.91 3.03
C CYS A 74 -1.05 22.39 3.81
N GLY A 75 0.10 22.18 3.16
CA GLY A 75 1.34 21.74 3.79
C GLY A 75 1.60 20.23 3.71
N VAL A 76 0.77 19.47 2.98
CA VAL A 76 1.00 18.04 2.74
C VAL A 76 2.23 17.88 1.87
N LYS A 77 3.18 17.06 2.34
CA LYS A 77 4.46 16.74 1.67
C LYS A 77 4.45 15.35 1.05
N GLU A 78 3.71 14.41 1.64
CA GLU A 78 3.52 13.07 1.08
C GLU A 78 2.06 12.86 0.68
N ILE A 79 1.85 12.43 -0.58
CA ILE A 79 0.55 12.05 -1.10
C ILE A 79 0.56 10.56 -1.44
N THR A 80 -0.32 9.78 -0.79
CA THR A 80 -0.48 8.35 -1.04
C THR A 80 -1.72 8.12 -1.90
N LEU A 81 -1.53 7.61 -3.12
CA LEU A 81 -2.61 7.25 -4.03
C LEU A 81 -3.23 5.93 -3.60
N ILE A 82 -4.55 5.93 -3.46
CA ILE A 82 -5.32 4.75 -3.04
C ILE A 82 -6.56 4.52 -3.92
N GLY A 83 -6.99 3.27 -3.94
CA GLY A 83 -8.21 2.77 -4.57
C GLY A 83 -8.39 1.31 -4.19
N GLN A 84 -9.38 0.63 -4.73
CA GLN A 84 -9.52 -0.82 -4.58
C GLN A 84 -8.63 -1.59 -5.58
N ASP A 85 -8.27 -0.94 -6.68
CA ASP A 85 -7.31 -1.37 -7.69
C ASP A 85 -6.75 -0.11 -8.37
N THR A 86 -5.56 0.30 -7.97
CA THR A 86 -4.96 1.54 -8.47
C THR A 86 -4.32 1.38 -9.84
N THR A 87 -3.91 0.16 -10.20
CA THR A 87 -3.28 -0.14 -11.50
C THR A 87 -4.19 0.15 -12.69
N ARG A 88 -5.51 0.04 -12.49
CA ARG A 88 -6.52 0.31 -13.54
C ARG A 88 -6.81 1.78 -13.78
N TYR A 89 -6.24 2.67 -12.98
CA TYR A 89 -6.56 4.09 -13.13
C TYR A 89 -6.44 4.57 -14.58
N GLY A 90 -7.47 5.27 -15.04
CA GLY A 90 -7.54 5.86 -16.37
C GLY A 90 -8.05 4.94 -17.49
N THR A 91 -8.13 3.61 -17.27
CA THR A 91 -8.54 2.66 -18.33
C THR A 91 -10.00 2.85 -18.79
N ASP A 92 -10.85 3.44 -17.95
CA ASP A 92 -12.24 3.77 -18.22
C ASP A 92 -12.45 5.24 -18.65
N LEU A 93 -11.40 6.06 -18.61
CA LEU A 93 -11.42 7.44 -19.07
C LEU A 93 -11.00 7.53 -20.53
N LYS A 94 -11.55 8.55 -21.24
CA LYS A 94 -11.19 8.83 -22.64
C LYS A 94 -10.00 9.77 -22.78
N GLU A 95 -9.36 10.13 -21.68
CA GLU A 95 -8.33 11.15 -21.60
C GLU A 95 -6.94 10.63 -22.04
N GLY A 96 -6.76 9.29 -22.14
CA GLY A 96 -5.47 8.67 -22.45
C GLY A 96 -4.40 8.98 -21.40
N LYS A 97 -4.83 9.12 -20.14
CA LYS A 97 -4.00 9.36 -18.98
C LYS A 97 -4.16 8.19 -18.01
N TYR A 98 -3.05 7.66 -17.55
CA TYR A 98 -2.98 6.45 -16.72
C TYR A 98 -2.26 6.71 -15.39
N LEU A 99 -2.02 5.66 -14.64
CA LEU A 99 -1.43 5.76 -13.30
C LEU A 99 -0.03 6.42 -13.31
N GLU A 100 0.82 6.09 -14.28
CA GLU A 100 2.15 6.67 -14.43
C GLU A 100 2.10 8.18 -14.68
N ASP A 101 1.16 8.66 -15.52
CA ASP A 101 0.96 10.10 -15.75
C ASP A 101 0.55 10.80 -14.44
N LEU A 102 -0.32 10.15 -13.65
CA LEU A 102 -0.78 10.70 -12.37
C LEU A 102 0.35 10.80 -11.35
N LEU A 103 1.18 9.76 -11.24
CA LEU A 103 2.38 9.77 -10.40
C LEU A 103 3.33 10.90 -10.81
N HIS A 104 3.56 11.04 -12.12
CA HIS A 104 4.43 12.07 -12.67
C HIS A 104 3.92 13.48 -12.36
N GLU A 105 2.67 13.78 -12.68
CA GLU A 105 2.12 15.13 -12.52
C GLU A 105 2.01 15.53 -11.04
N ILE A 106 1.58 14.62 -10.15
CA ILE A 106 1.49 14.91 -8.72
C ILE A 106 2.89 15.16 -8.12
N SER A 107 3.89 14.39 -8.51
CA SER A 107 5.26 14.56 -8.01
C SER A 107 5.88 15.91 -8.42
N ASN A 108 5.43 16.51 -9.51
CA ASN A 108 5.88 17.81 -10.00
C ASN A 108 5.19 19.00 -9.28
N ILE A 109 4.16 18.75 -8.47
CA ILE A 109 3.48 19.84 -7.72
C ILE A 109 4.45 20.43 -6.69
N PRO A 110 4.63 21.77 -6.68
CA PRO A 110 5.43 22.43 -5.65
C PRO A 110 4.94 22.12 -4.23
N GLY A 111 5.86 21.74 -3.34
CA GLY A 111 5.55 21.32 -1.97
C GLY A 111 5.39 19.81 -1.78
N VAL A 112 5.10 19.06 -2.83
CA VAL A 112 5.10 17.59 -2.78
C VAL A 112 6.54 17.07 -2.79
N SER A 113 6.87 16.27 -1.80
CA SER A 113 8.20 15.67 -1.61
C SER A 113 8.21 14.17 -1.87
N LEU A 114 7.08 13.48 -1.66
CA LEU A 114 6.94 12.04 -1.88
C LEU A 114 5.54 11.71 -2.39
N VAL A 115 5.46 10.87 -3.41
CA VAL A 115 4.22 10.25 -3.89
C VAL A 115 4.34 8.75 -3.72
N ARG A 116 3.32 8.12 -3.18
CA ARG A 116 3.23 6.67 -2.99
C ARG A 116 1.98 6.14 -3.65
N VAL A 117 2.01 4.91 -4.13
CA VAL A 117 0.82 4.20 -4.60
C VAL A 117 0.68 2.87 -3.86
N LEU A 118 -0.54 2.54 -3.44
CA LEU A 118 -0.88 1.28 -2.79
C LEU A 118 -1.90 0.51 -3.63
N TYR A 119 -2.09 -0.79 -3.34
CA TYR A 119 -3.09 -1.69 -3.96
C TYR A 119 -2.89 -1.89 -5.47
N LEU A 120 -1.65 -2.24 -5.85
CA LEU A 120 -1.30 -2.59 -7.23
C LEU A 120 -1.70 -4.03 -7.56
N TYR A 121 -2.56 -4.23 -8.55
CA TYR A 121 -2.94 -5.58 -8.97
C TYR A 121 -1.86 -6.16 -9.92
N PRO A 122 -1.28 -7.35 -9.63
CA PRO A 122 -0.02 -7.78 -10.24
C PRO A 122 -0.03 -7.87 -11.76
N ASP A 123 -1.13 -8.38 -12.37
CA ASP A 123 -1.21 -8.59 -13.83
C ASP A 123 -1.51 -7.30 -14.62
N GLU A 124 -1.70 -6.18 -13.94
CA GLU A 124 -1.94 -4.87 -14.56
C GLU A 124 -0.81 -3.87 -14.31
N ILE A 125 0.27 -4.29 -13.64
CA ILE A 125 1.48 -3.46 -13.47
C ILE A 125 2.21 -3.40 -14.82
N THR A 126 2.19 -2.22 -15.44
CA THR A 126 2.83 -1.97 -16.73
C THR A 126 4.30 -1.62 -16.59
N ASP A 127 5.04 -1.66 -17.70
CA ASP A 127 6.43 -1.21 -17.74
C ASP A 127 6.55 0.29 -17.52
N GLU A 128 5.56 1.06 -17.95
CA GLU A 128 5.45 2.49 -17.77
C GLU A 128 5.36 2.84 -16.28
N VAL A 129 4.51 2.15 -15.51
CA VAL A 129 4.42 2.32 -14.04
C VAL A 129 5.76 1.96 -13.37
N ILE A 130 6.39 0.84 -13.75
CA ILE A 130 7.70 0.45 -13.20
C ILE A 130 8.76 1.51 -13.52
N ASN A 131 8.77 2.03 -14.75
CA ASN A 131 9.72 3.05 -15.19
C ASN A 131 9.50 4.39 -14.47
N GLU A 132 8.25 4.81 -14.25
CA GLU A 132 7.96 6.04 -13.50
C GLU A 132 8.43 5.91 -12.04
N ILE A 133 8.10 4.79 -11.37
CA ILE A 133 8.57 4.53 -10.01
C ILE A 133 10.10 4.48 -9.95
N LYS A 134 10.76 3.87 -10.95
CA LYS A 134 12.22 3.77 -11.02
C LYS A 134 12.90 5.13 -11.17
N ASN A 135 12.45 5.93 -12.11
CA ASN A 135 13.18 7.10 -12.59
C ASN A 135 12.80 8.39 -11.85
N ASN A 136 11.63 8.45 -11.24
CA ASN A 136 11.16 9.63 -10.53
C ASN A 136 11.64 9.60 -9.07
N PRO A 137 12.52 10.51 -8.64
CA PRO A 137 13.07 10.50 -7.29
C PRO A 137 12.05 10.88 -6.21
N LYS A 138 10.90 11.44 -6.58
CA LYS A 138 9.80 11.76 -5.66
C LYS A 138 8.72 10.69 -5.60
N VAL A 139 8.84 9.61 -6.38
CA VAL A 139 7.95 8.45 -6.27
C VAL A 139 8.63 7.37 -5.44
N ALA A 140 7.96 6.93 -4.38
CA ALA A 140 8.48 5.91 -3.47
C ALA A 140 8.81 4.62 -4.22
N LYS A 141 10.01 4.08 -3.98
CA LYS A 141 10.42 2.76 -4.52
C LYS A 141 9.73 1.64 -3.73
N TYR A 142 8.41 1.67 -3.76
CA TYR A 142 7.54 0.85 -2.95
C TYR A 142 6.40 0.27 -3.78
N PHE A 143 6.28 -1.05 -3.81
CA PHE A 143 5.20 -1.77 -4.49
C PHE A 143 4.37 -2.54 -3.48
N ASP A 144 3.11 -2.15 -3.31
CA ASP A 144 2.12 -2.89 -2.53
C ASP A 144 1.30 -3.77 -3.49
N ILE A 145 1.64 -5.06 -3.53
CA ILE A 145 1.11 -6.04 -4.48
C ILE A 145 0.41 -7.16 -3.68
N PRO A 146 -0.90 -7.05 -3.40
CA PRO A 146 -1.64 -8.08 -2.66
C PRO A 146 -1.86 -9.32 -3.53
N ILE A 147 -0.97 -10.30 -3.44
CA ILE A 147 -1.02 -11.54 -4.25
C ILE A 147 -2.02 -12.57 -3.74
N GLN A 148 -2.34 -12.56 -2.46
CA GLN A 148 -3.30 -13.38 -1.72
C GLN A 148 -2.88 -14.85 -1.52
N HIS A 149 -2.35 -15.54 -2.52
CA HIS A 149 -1.88 -16.93 -2.44
C HIS A 149 -0.83 -17.24 -3.52
N ALA A 150 -0.15 -18.39 -3.42
CA ALA A 150 0.84 -18.85 -4.39
C ALA A 150 0.48 -20.18 -5.09
N SER A 151 -0.43 -20.99 -4.54
CA SER A 151 -0.91 -22.18 -5.26
C SER A 151 -1.78 -21.76 -6.44
N ASN A 152 -1.45 -22.22 -7.65
CA ASN A 152 -2.20 -21.93 -8.87
C ASN A 152 -3.65 -22.44 -8.78
N LYS A 153 -3.88 -23.55 -8.07
CA LYS A 153 -5.23 -24.06 -7.79
C LYS A 153 -6.04 -23.05 -6.97
N ILE A 154 -5.45 -22.51 -5.90
CA ILE A 154 -6.14 -21.55 -5.02
C ILE A 154 -6.30 -20.19 -5.70
N LEU A 155 -5.29 -19.69 -6.41
CA LEU A 155 -5.40 -18.47 -7.20
C LEU A 155 -6.56 -18.53 -8.20
N LYS A 156 -6.71 -19.67 -8.89
CA LYS A 156 -7.84 -19.90 -9.80
C LYS A 156 -9.18 -19.93 -9.04
N ALA A 157 -9.25 -20.60 -7.89
CA ALA A 157 -10.45 -20.65 -7.06
C ALA A 157 -10.82 -19.26 -6.49
N MET A 158 -9.81 -18.44 -6.16
CA MET A 158 -9.96 -17.05 -5.77
C MET A 158 -10.37 -16.12 -6.92
N ASN A 159 -10.47 -16.63 -8.15
CA ASN A 159 -10.67 -15.83 -9.37
C ASN A 159 -9.58 -14.76 -9.55
N ARG A 160 -8.34 -15.09 -9.17
CA ARG A 160 -7.16 -14.24 -9.39
C ARG A 160 -6.58 -14.54 -10.77
N ARG A 161 -6.22 -13.49 -11.48
CA ARG A 161 -5.50 -13.60 -12.76
C ARG A 161 -3.99 -13.72 -12.49
N GLY A 162 -3.30 -14.38 -13.39
CA GLY A 162 -1.90 -14.72 -13.24
C GLY A 162 -1.68 -16.05 -12.50
N SER A 163 -0.45 -16.52 -12.54
CA SER A 163 0.01 -17.75 -11.88
C SER A 163 1.15 -17.44 -10.90
N LYS A 164 1.56 -18.43 -10.11
CA LYS A 164 2.76 -18.33 -9.27
C LYS A 164 3.98 -17.88 -10.08
N GLU A 165 4.20 -18.51 -11.22
CA GLU A 165 5.34 -18.25 -12.11
C GLU A 165 5.32 -16.79 -12.61
N PHE A 166 4.16 -16.33 -13.04
CA PHE A 166 3.97 -14.91 -13.44
C PHE A 166 4.32 -13.94 -12.30
N ILE A 167 3.89 -14.24 -11.08
CA ILE A 167 4.17 -13.39 -9.89
C ILE A 167 5.68 -13.38 -9.59
N VAL A 168 6.34 -14.57 -9.67
CA VAL A 168 7.79 -14.67 -9.47
C VAL A 168 8.54 -13.83 -10.50
N ASP A 169 8.18 -13.95 -11.78
CA ASP A 169 8.81 -13.21 -12.88
C ASP A 169 8.61 -11.71 -12.75
N LEU A 170 7.40 -11.26 -12.36
CA LEU A 170 7.10 -9.85 -12.12
C LEU A 170 7.98 -9.28 -10.99
N ILE A 171 8.06 -9.98 -9.86
CA ILE A 171 8.86 -9.55 -8.72
C ILE A 171 10.36 -9.52 -9.07
N ALA A 172 10.85 -10.54 -9.78
CA ALA A 172 12.22 -10.59 -10.26
C ALA A 172 12.53 -9.42 -11.22
N LYS A 173 11.61 -9.10 -12.13
CA LYS A 173 11.70 -7.96 -13.05
C LYS A 173 11.77 -6.64 -12.29
N ILE A 174 10.89 -6.41 -11.31
CA ILE A 174 10.87 -5.18 -10.50
C ILE A 174 12.20 -5.05 -9.74
N ARG A 175 12.65 -6.08 -9.03
CA ARG A 175 13.91 -6.06 -8.28
C ARG A 175 15.15 -5.85 -9.16
N LYS A 176 15.16 -6.43 -10.36
CA LYS A 176 16.24 -6.20 -11.33
C LYS A 176 16.32 -4.75 -11.79
N GLN A 177 15.18 -4.09 -11.95
CA GLN A 177 15.11 -2.70 -12.41
C GLN A 177 15.31 -1.69 -11.26
N ILE A 178 14.89 -2.05 -10.05
CA ILE A 178 14.92 -1.19 -8.85
C ILE A 178 15.51 -2.02 -7.69
N PRO A 179 16.84 -2.09 -7.55
CA PRO A 179 17.51 -2.97 -6.58
C PRO A 179 17.10 -2.72 -5.11
N ASP A 180 16.85 -1.46 -4.73
CA ASP A 180 16.48 -1.06 -3.36
C ASP A 180 14.95 -0.99 -3.16
N VAL A 181 14.16 -1.64 -4.03
CA VAL A 181 12.70 -1.62 -3.95
C VAL A 181 12.18 -2.30 -2.68
N THR A 182 11.20 -1.70 -2.06
CA THR A 182 10.38 -2.35 -1.03
C THR A 182 9.16 -2.99 -1.68
N ILE A 183 9.01 -4.31 -1.51
CA ILE A 183 7.83 -5.04 -1.97
C ILE A 183 7.03 -5.49 -0.76
N ARG A 184 5.80 -4.98 -0.66
CA ARG A 184 4.79 -5.38 0.30
C ARG A 184 3.78 -6.29 -0.35
N THR A 185 3.29 -7.27 0.41
CA THR A 185 2.21 -8.16 -0.04
C THR A 185 1.23 -8.49 1.08
N THR A 186 0.09 -9.00 0.67
CA THR A 186 -0.94 -9.54 1.56
C THR A 186 -1.30 -10.95 1.12
N LEU A 187 -1.42 -11.86 2.09
CA LEU A 187 -1.80 -13.25 1.89
C LEU A 187 -3.09 -13.58 2.65
N ILE A 188 -3.85 -14.54 2.11
CA ILE A 188 -5.01 -15.14 2.78
C ILE A 188 -4.73 -16.63 2.94
N VAL A 189 -4.84 -17.13 4.17
CA VAL A 189 -4.74 -18.57 4.49
C VAL A 189 -6.10 -19.13 4.88
N GLY A 190 -6.32 -20.41 4.56
CA GLY A 190 -7.57 -21.08 4.87
C GLY A 190 -8.71 -20.75 3.91
N PHE A 191 -8.41 -20.30 2.71
CA PHE A 191 -9.42 -20.18 1.66
C PHE A 191 -10.09 -21.55 1.41
N PRO A 192 -11.41 -21.61 1.13
CA PRO A 192 -12.09 -22.87 0.85
C PRO A 192 -11.33 -23.73 -0.15
N THR A 193 -11.28 -25.04 0.06
CA THR A 193 -10.50 -26.04 -0.70
C THR A 193 -8.98 -26.00 -0.53
N GLU A 194 -8.39 -25.07 0.23
CA GLU A 194 -6.95 -25.03 0.53
C GLU A 194 -6.56 -26.26 1.36
N ASN A 195 -5.75 -27.14 0.79
CA ASN A 195 -5.23 -28.32 1.48
C ASN A 195 -3.78 -28.10 1.98
N ASN A 196 -3.16 -29.13 2.57
CA ASN A 196 -1.81 -29.02 3.11
C ASN A 196 -0.74 -28.84 2.02
N GLN A 197 -0.96 -29.37 0.80
CA GLN A 197 -0.05 -29.18 -0.32
C GLN A 197 -0.10 -27.73 -0.82
N ASP A 198 -1.32 -27.17 -0.96
CA ASP A 198 -1.52 -25.76 -1.34
C ASP A 198 -0.83 -24.81 -0.33
N PHE A 199 -0.97 -25.12 0.97
CA PHE A 199 -0.33 -24.35 2.02
C PHE A 199 1.20 -24.49 2.00
N LYS A 200 1.72 -25.70 1.73
CA LYS A 200 3.16 -25.90 1.58
C LYS A 200 3.73 -25.08 0.42
N GLU A 201 3.06 -25.03 -0.73
CA GLU A 201 3.44 -24.20 -1.86
C GLU A 201 3.50 -22.71 -1.49
N LEU A 202 2.57 -22.25 -0.63
CA LEU A 202 2.57 -20.87 -0.13
C LEU A 202 3.77 -20.60 0.79
N VAL A 203 4.10 -21.55 1.67
CA VAL A 203 5.28 -21.47 2.56
C VAL A 203 6.56 -21.40 1.73
N ASP A 204 6.76 -22.35 0.82
CA ASP A 204 7.94 -22.43 -0.05
C ASP A 204 8.10 -21.12 -0.84
N PHE A 205 7.00 -20.55 -1.33
CA PHE A 205 6.99 -19.28 -2.06
C PHE A 205 7.40 -18.08 -1.20
N VAL A 206 6.93 -17.98 0.05
CA VAL A 206 7.32 -16.90 0.96
C VAL A 206 8.82 -16.96 1.27
N GLU A 207 9.35 -18.17 1.51
CA GLU A 207 10.78 -18.40 1.76
C GLU A 207 11.65 -18.08 0.53
N GLU A 208 11.16 -18.37 -0.69
CA GLU A 208 11.81 -18.07 -1.94
C GLU A 208 11.86 -16.57 -2.23
N ILE A 209 10.71 -15.92 -2.18
CA ILE A 209 10.56 -14.51 -2.59
C ILE A 209 11.12 -13.53 -1.56
N LYS A 210 10.97 -13.80 -0.27
CA LYS A 210 11.46 -12.94 0.82
C LYS A 210 10.94 -11.51 0.69
N PHE A 211 9.65 -11.33 0.90
CA PHE A 211 9.03 -10.00 0.88
C PHE A 211 9.59 -9.08 1.96
N ASN A 212 9.74 -7.79 1.64
CA ASN A 212 10.16 -6.80 2.62
C ASN A 212 9.08 -6.62 3.70
N ARG A 213 7.81 -6.58 3.27
CA ARG A 213 6.64 -6.45 4.13
C ARG A 213 5.59 -7.47 3.72
N LEU A 214 5.00 -8.16 4.68
CA LEU A 214 3.98 -9.17 4.41
C LEU A 214 2.97 -9.21 5.54
N GLY A 215 1.70 -9.04 5.18
CA GLY A 215 0.56 -9.26 6.07
C GLY A 215 -0.16 -10.56 5.71
N VAL A 216 -0.63 -11.29 6.73
CA VAL A 216 -1.42 -12.52 6.54
C VAL A 216 -2.76 -12.38 7.23
N PHE A 217 -3.82 -12.77 6.56
CA PHE A 217 -5.17 -12.84 7.09
C PHE A 217 -5.72 -14.26 6.99
N THR A 218 -6.54 -14.65 7.95
CA THR A 218 -7.39 -15.83 7.78
C THR A 218 -8.52 -15.48 6.83
N TYR A 219 -8.95 -16.44 6.02
CA TYR A 219 -10.15 -16.27 5.20
C TYR A 219 -11.36 -15.96 6.09
N SER A 220 -12.15 -14.98 5.69
CA SER A 220 -13.45 -14.64 6.26
C SER A 220 -14.56 -14.96 5.25
N ASP A 221 -15.61 -15.59 5.71
CA ASP A 221 -16.81 -15.84 4.91
C ASP A 221 -17.60 -14.53 4.78
N GLU A 222 -17.65 -13.99 3.57
CA GLU A 222 -18.43 -12.81 3.25
C GLU A 222 -19.68 -13.24 2.47
N GLU A 223 -20.86 -12.94 2.99
CA GLU A 223 -22.15 -13.25 2.36
C GLU A 223 -22.19 -12.71 0.92
N ASP A 224 -22.93 -13.38 0.06
CA ASP A 224 -23.10 -13.05 -1.37
C ASP A 224 -21.81 -13.15 -2.22
N THR A 225 -20.69 -13.59 -1.65
CA THR A 225 -19.47 -13.88 -2.43
C THR A 225 -19.45 -15.33 -2.91
N LYS A 226 -18.69 -15.59 -3.99
CA LYS A 226 -18.51 -16.97 -4.47
C LYS A 226 -17.80 -17.85 -3.45
N GLY A 227 -16.83 -17.30 -2.70
CA GLY A 227 -16.08 -18.01 -1.67
C GLY A 227 -16.97 -18.52 -0.54
N TYR A 228 -18.02 -17.77 -0.19
CA TYR A 228 -19.00 -18.16 0.82
C TYR A 228 -19.66 -19.50 0.50
N LEU A 229 -19.93 -19.78 -0.78
CA LEU A 229 -20.60 -21.01 -1.26
C LEU A 229 -19.62 -22.18 -1.51
N MET A 230 -18.32 -21.95 -1.39
CA MET A 230 -17.33 -23.00 -1.69
C MET A 230 -17.12 -23.95 -0.53
N GLU A 231 -16.98 -25.24 -0.85
CA GLU A 231 -16.67 -26.32 0.10
C GLU A 231 -15.49 -27.18 -0.42
N PRO A 232 -14.72 -27.84 0.43
CA PRO A 232 -14.80 -27.81 1.90
C PRO A 232 -14.19 -26.55 2.50
N LYS A 233 -14.75 -26.07 3.61
CA LYS A 233 -14.15 -25.00 4.43
C LYS A 233 -12.97 -25.52 5.22
N VAL A 234 -11.99 -24.65 5.44
CA VAL A 234 -10.87 -24.93 6.33
C VAL A 234 -11.26 -24.54 7.76
N SER A 235 -10.95 -25.38 8.75
CA SER A 235 -11.29 -25.08 10.15
C SER A 235 -10.53 -23.85 10.65
N GLU A 236 -11.16 -23.08 11.52
CA GLU A 236 -10.56 -21.87 12.15
C GLU A 236 -9.23 -22.17 12.84
N THR A 237 -9.15 -23.33 13.53
CA THR A 237 -7.91 -23.80 14.16
C THR A 237 -6.78 -24.00 13.14
N THR A 238 -7.10 -24.55 11.97
CA THR A 238 -6.13 -24.74 10.88
C THR A 238 -5.71 -23.41 10.29
N MET A 239 -6.65 -22.49 10.06
CA MET A 239 -6.37 -21.14 9.56
C MET A 239 -5.40 -20.38 10.48
N LYS A 240 -5.68 -20.37 11.81
CA LYS A 240 -4.80 -19.73 12.81
C LYS A 240 -3.40 -20.36 12.86
N LYS A 241 -3.30 -21.69 12.76
CA LYS A 241 -2.01 -22.37 12.67
C LYS A 241 -1.22 -21.95 11.43
N ARG A 242 -1.86 -21.92 10.24
CA ARG A 242 -1.24 -21.51 8.98
C ARG A 242 -0.78 -20.05 9.04
N LEU A 243 -1.61 -19.15 9.56
CA LEU A 243 -1.25 -17.74 9.76
C LEU A 243 0.02 -17.63 10.62
N ASN A 244 0.05 -18.30 11.76
CA ASN A 244 1.20 -18.25 12.68
C ASN A 244 2.49 -18.77 12.03
N VAL A 245 2.41 -19.83 11.22
CA VAL A 245 3.58 -20.37 10.48
C VAL A 245 4.13 -19.32 9.50
N ILE A 246 3.28 -18.73 8.68
CA ILE A 246 3.73 -17.71 7.71
C ILE A 246 4.31 -16.48 8.44
N MET A 247 3.64 -16.02 9.50
CA MET A 247 4.13 -14.87 10.26
C MET A 247 5.48 -15.13 10.95
N LEU A 248 5.71 -16.36 11.43
CA LEU A 248 7.00 -16.75 12.01
C LEU A 248 8.12 -16.75 10.96
N ILE A 249 7.85 -17.28 9.77
CA ILE A 249 8.79 -17.28 8.64
C ILE A 249 9.10 -15.84 8.23
N GLN A 250 8.06 -15.03 8.03
CA GLN A 250 8.22 -13.62 7.66
C GLN A 250 8.97 -12.81 8.72
N ASN A 251 8.76 -13.08 9.99
CA ASN A 251 9.52 -12.45 11.07
C ASN A 251 11.03 -12.66 10.89
N GLY A 252 11.45 -13.89 10.60
CA GLY A 252 12.86 -14.23 10.31
C GLY A 252 13.39 -13.55 9.04
N ILE A 253 12.57 -13.46 7.99
CA ILE A 253 12.91 -12.78 6.74
C ILE A 253 13.05 -11.27 6.99
N SER A 254 12.06 -10.64 7.62
CA SER A 254 12.05 -9.21 7.92
C SER A 254 13.25 -8.82 8.79
N ASN A 255 13.60 -9.65 9.79
CA ASN A 255 14.77 -9.41 10.62
C ASN A 255 16.05 -9.31 9.79
N LYS A 256 16.28 -10.26 8.88
CA LYS A 256 17.45 -10.26 7.99
C LYS A 256 17.48 -9.03 7.08
N LEU A 257 16.36 -8.74 6.42
CA LEU A 257 16.27 -7.60 5.50
C LEU A 257 16.41 -6.26 6.22
N ASN A 258 15.82 -6.11 7.41
CA ASN A 258 15.95 -4.89 8.18
C ASN A 258 17.40 -4.63 8.63
N HIS A 259 18.17 -5.68 8.97
CA HIS A 259 19.60 -5.53 9.29
C HIS A 259 20.45 -5.02 8.11
N GLU A 260 20.01 -5.22 6.86
CA GLU A 260 20.70 -4.68 5.68
C GLU A 260 20.59 -3.15 5.56
N TYR A 261 19.68 -2.51 6.30
CA TYR A 261 19.59 -1.05 6.38
C TYR A 261 20.65 -0.43 7.28
N ILE A 262 21.27 -1.19 8.21
CA ILE A 262 22.24 -0.67 9.18
C ILE A 262 23.43 -0.02 8.47
N GLY A 263 23.78 1.19 8.90
CA GLY A 263 24.85 2.00 8.34
C GLY A 263 24.46 2.86 7.14
N LYS A 264 23.31 2.59 6.50
CA LYS A 264 22.81 3.37 5.36
C LYS A 264 22.15 4.68 5.83
N THR A 265 22.15 5.66 4.95
CA THR A 265 21.57 6.99 5.17
C THR A 265 20.36 7.18 4.26
N TYR A 266 19.29 7.74 4.82
CA TYR A 266 18.02 7.99 4.09
C TYR A 266 17.50 9.39 4.39
N SER A 267 16.70 9.92 3.46
CA SER A 267 15.81 11.03 3.72
C SER A 267 14.55 10.48 4.40
N ALA A 268 14.07 11.15 5.44
CA ALA A 268 12.89 10.72 6.20
C ALA A 268 12.06 11.93 6.64
N ILE A 269 10.74 11.76 6.67
CA ILE A 269 9.82 12.75 7.24
C ILE A 269 9.59 12.44 8.72
N ILE A 270 9.50 13.48 9.55
CA ILE A 270 9.20 13.33 10.98
C ILE A 270 7.69 13.27 11.16
N ASP A 271 7.19 12.12 11.57
CA ASP A 271 5.75 11.90 11.79
C ASP A 271 5.30 12.34 13.18
N SER A 272 6.09 12.03 14.22
CA SER A 272 5.75 12.37 15.60
C SER A 272 6.97 12.35 16.53
N TYR A 273 6.74 12.71 17.81
CA TYR A 273 7.74 12.63 18.86
C TYR A 273 7.20 11.87 20.07
N ASP A 274 7.85 10.78 20.42
CA ASP A 274 7.58 10.02 21.63
C ASP A 274 8.37 10.61 22.80
N SER A 275 7.68 11.33 23.67
CA SER A 275 8.28 11.98 24.83
C SER A 275 8.74 11.01 25.93
N GLN A 276 8.16 9.81 26.00
CA GLN A 276 8.57 8.79 26.97
C GLN A 276 9.86 8.11 26.55
N ALA A 277 9.98 7.75 25.29
CA ALA A 277 11.19 7.15 24.71
C ALA A 277 12.26 8.20 24.36
N ASN A 278 11.94 9.49 24.36
CA ASN A 278 12.78 10.59 23.89
C ASN A 278 13.30 10.35 22.46
N LYS A 279 12.38 9.95 21.55
CA LYS A 279 12.69 9.64 20.16
C LYS A 279 11.68 10.25 19.21
N TYR A 280 12.15 10.60 18.03
CA TYR A 280 11.29 10.92 16.89
C TYR A 280 10.87 9.63 16.21
N ILE A 281 9.61 9.57 15.82
CA ILE A 281 9.12 8.56 14.89
C ILE A 281 9.20 9.20 13.51
N VAL A 282 9.98 8.58 12.63
CA VAL A 282 10.25 9.08 11.29
C VAL A 282 9.95 8.01 10.25
N ARG A 283 9.72 8.42 9.02
CA ARG A 283 9.38 7.49 7.96
C ARG A 283 10.07 7.88 6.66
N ASN A 284 10.65 6.89 6.00
CA ASN A 284 11.25 7.03 4.67
C ASN A 284 10.35 6.38 3.58
N GLU A 285 10.82 6.37 2.35
CA GLU A 285 10.07 5.77 1.23
C GLU A 285 9.78 4.26 1.39
N ALA A 286 10.56 3.53 2.20
CA ALA A 286 10.37 2.09 2.43
C ALA A 286 9.30 1.74 3.47
N TYR A 287 8.66 2.73 4.09
CA TYR A 287 7.63 2.57 5.11
C TYR A 287 6.37 3.34 4.70
N ALA A 288 5.27 2.64 4.58
CA ALA A 288 3.97 3.24 4.33
C ALA A 288 3.43 3.98 5.58
N PRO A 289 2.56 5.00 5.42
CA PRO A 289 1.93 5.66 6.56
C PRO A 289 1.02 4.72 7.38
N ASP A 290 0.57 5.21 8.56
CA ASP A 290 -0.34 4.53 9.48
C ASP A 290 0.23 3.24 10.08
N ASP A 291 1.56 3.20 10.32
CA ASP A 291 2.27 2.19 11.11
C ASP A 291 2.15 0.75 10.58
N VAL A 292 1.70 0.58 9.33
CA VAL A 292 1.44 -0.75 8.74
C VAL A 292 2.71 -1.57 8.50
N ASP A 293 3.87 -0.90 8.44
CA ASP A 293 5.16 -1.51 8.12
C ASP A 293 6.14 -1.53 9.31
N GLY A 294 5.70 -1.06 10.49
CA GLY A 294 6.55 -0.82 11.67
C GLY A 294 7.06 0.62 11.73
N PHE A 295 8.05 0.88 12.60
CA PHE A 295 8.52 2.22 12.92
C PHE A 295 10.01 2.41 12.61
N ILE A 296 10.40 3.67 12.39
CA ILE A 296 11.80 4.10 12.45
C ILE A 296 11.92 5.08 13.63
N TYR A 297 12.60 4.65 14.68
CA TYR A 297 12.86 5.46 15.88
C TYR A 297 14.18 6.19 15.73
N ALA A 298 14.16 7.53 15.72
CA ALA A 298 15.35 8.33 15.52
C ALA A 298 15.68 9.19 16.75
N THR A 299 16.94 9.15 17.19
CA THR A 299 17.47 10.11 18.15
C THR A 299 18.03 11.35 17.44
N ASN A 300 17.97 12.50 18.11
CA ASN A 300 18.53 13.74 17.58
C ASN A 300 19.68 14.25 18.47
N ASP A 301 20.84 13.62 18.29
CA ASP A 301 22.09 14.04 18.98
C ASP A 301 22.82 15.15 18.21
N SER A 302 22.30 15.55 17.03
CA SER A 302 22.95 16.50 16.12
C SER A 302 22.84 17.97 16.57
N GLY A 303 21.90 18.26 17.48
CA GLY A 303 21.55 19.63 17.91
C GLY A 303 20.74 20.42 16.86
N LEU A 304 20.23 19.76 15.79
CA LEU A 304 19.35 20.37 14.81
C LEU A 304 17.99 20.68 15.46
N LYS A 305 17.46 21.85 15.20
CA LYS A 305 16.04 22.14 15.51
C LYS A 305 15.18 21.53 14.44
N VAL A 306 14.33 20.59 14.82
CA VAL A 306 13.46 19.86 13.90
C VAL A 306 12.02 19.91 14.42
N ASN A 307 11.05 19.92 13.50
CA ASN A 307 9.63 19.92 13.78
C ASN A 307 8.96 18.70 13.11
N ILE A 308 7.76 18.36 13.58
CA ILE A 308 6.90 17.37 12.92
C ILE A 308 6.62 17.86 11.50
N GLY A 309 6.72 16.94 10.53
CA GLY A 309 6.60 17.23 9.11
C GLY A 309 7.90 17.69 8.43
N ASP A 310 9.00 17.91 9.15
CA ASP A 310 10.28 18.21 8.52
C ASP A 310 10.87 16.95 7.86
N ILE A 311 11.57 17.19 6.75
CA ILE A 311 12.36 16.14 6.07
C ILE A 311 13.79 16.28 6.56
N VAL A 312 14.32 15.19 7.08
CA VAL A 312 15.67 15.12 7.69
C VAL A 312 16.47 13.97 7.11
N LYS A 313 17.77 14.04 7.18
CA LYS A 313 18.64 12.89 6.94
C LYS A 313 18.79 12.06 8.19
N ILE A 314 18.62 10.75 8.06
CA ILE A 314 18.79 9.78 9.13
C ILE A 314 19.82 8.73 8.73
N LYS A 315 20.64 8.29 9.70
CA LYS A 315 21.51 7.14 9.55
C LYS A 315 20.97 6.00 10.40
N ILE A 316 20.71 4.84 9.78
CA ILE A 316 20.24 3.65 10.50
C ILE A 316 21.39 3.08 11.32
N THR A 317 21.15 2.83 12.61
CA THR A 317 22.14 2.37 13.59
C THR A 317 21.87 0.96 14.08
N ASP A 318 20.60 0.52 14.07
CA ASP A 318 20.18 -0.80 14.55
C ASP A 318 18.84 -1.19 13.91
N ALA A 319 18.46 -2.46 14.04
CA ALA A 319 17.23 -2.99 13.49
C ALA A 319 16.71 -4.20 14.30
N ASN A 320 15.40 -4.41 14.29
CA ASN A 320 14.76 -5.65 14.71
C ASN A 320 13.85 -6.19 13.57
N SER A 321 12.99 -7.16 13.86
CA SER A 321 12.13 -7.77 12.84
C SER A 321 11.11 -6.79 12.23
N TYR A 322 10.74 -5.71 12.92
CA TYR A 322 9.72 -4.78 12.49
C TYR A 322 10.21 -3.34 12.39
N ASP A 323 11.10 -2.94 13.30
CA ASP A 323 11.49 -1.56 13.48
C ASP A 323 12.96 -1.33 13.13
N LEU A 324 13.25 -0.09 12.73
CA LEU A 324 14.60 0.42 12.58
C LEU A 324 14.91 1.46 13.66
N PHE A 325 16.17 1.58 14.00
CA PHE A 325 16.67 2.62 14.89
C PHE A 325 17.67 3.49 14.14
N ALA A 326 17.59 4.80 14.33
CA ALA A 326 18.34 5.75 13.55
C ALA A 326 18.85 6.94 14.40
N LYS A 327 19.75 7.71 13.80
CA LYS A 327 20.16 9.04 14.29
C LYS A 327 19.86 10.07 13.20
N ILE A 328 19.29 11.21 13.60
CA ILE A 328 19.20 12.39 12.74
C ILE A 328 20.63 12.95 12.60
N ILE A 329 21.05 13.15 11.35
CA ILE A 329 22.39 13.66 11.03
C ILE A 329 22.29 15.00 10.30
N LYS A 330 23.38 15.77 10.35
CA LYS A 330 23.54 16.97 9.51
C LYS A 330 23.80 16.57 8.07
N ASP A 331 23.43 17.45 7.14
CA ASP A 331 23.75 17.30 5.71
C ASP A 331 25.25 17.22 5.44
#